data_8575679ac96bf8a3a6e3719b0d0ab40e
#
_entry.id   8575679ac96bf8a3a6e3719b0d0ab40e
#
_cell.length_a   1.000
_cell.length_b   1.000
_cell.length_c   1.000
_cell.angle_alpha   90.00
_cell.angle_beta   90.00
_cell.angle_gamma   90.00
#
_symmetry.space_group_name_H-M   'P 1'
#
loop_
_entity.id
_entity.type
_entity.pdbx_description
1 polymer ?
#
loop_
_entity_poly.entity_id
_entity_poly.type
_entity_poly.pdbx_seq_one_letter_code
_entity_poly.pdbx_strand_id
1 'polypeptide(L)'
;MAINTSIPIKLNKGKDAVIISPYVEKWMVKSPAQNDSSQSYYGLGLPLSFIKTLKNNKWSIQSTLILRVNTESFNQKRVLQTGGQILLTYKASENFTYQFGLYANDELFGLFILPRIGIDWIINNRTNLFGLLPGNLNFEYRMSNYFYSGFMQYFFIIKYKI
;
A
#
# COMPACT_ATOMS: atom_id res chain seq x y z
N MET A 1 -11.57 8.58 -8.99
CA MET A 1 -10.92 7.84 -10.09
C MET A 1 -9.44 7.69 -9.74
N ALA A 2 -8.88 6.48 -9.86
CA ALA A 2 -7.46 6.24 -9.64
C ALA A 2 -6.91 5.37 -10.77
N ILE A 3 -5.69 5.66 -11.19
CA ILE A 3 -4.92 4.85 -12.15
C ILE A 3 -3.57 4.56 -11.48
N ASN A 4 -3.21 3.30 -11.39
CA ASN A 4 -1.93 2.88 -10.84
C ASN A 4 -1.33 1.78 -11.71
N THR A 5 -0.02 1.64 -11.64
CA THR A 5 0.70 0.53 -12.25
C THR A 5 1.90 0.17 -11.36
N SER A 6 2.44 -1.02 -11.55
CA SER A 6 3.66 -1.45 -10.86
C SER A 6 4.59 -2.13 -11.85
N ILE A 7 5.84 -1.65 -11.90
CA ILE A 7 6.88 -2.13 -12.81
C ILE A 7 7.93 -2.83 -11.97
N PRO A 8 7.93 -4.18 -11.90
CA PRO A 8 8.94 -4.92 -11.18
C PRO A 8 10.20 -5.12 -12.06
N ILE A 9 11.36 -4.78 -11.50
CA ILE A 9 12.68 -4.99 -12.11
C ILE A 9 13.43 -6.00 -11.25
N LYS A 10 13.66 -7.20 -11.78
CA LYS A 10 14.36 -8.27 -11.08
C LYS A 10 15.86 -8.02 -11.10
N LEU A 11 16.51 -8.18 -9.95
CA LEU A 11 17.94 -8.06 -9.74
C LEU A 11 18.51 -9.38 -9.19
N ASN A 12 19.85 -9.53 -9.26
CA ASN A 12 20.56 -10.69 -8.68
C ASN A 12 19.94 -12.04 -9.04
N LYS A 13 19.68 -12.29 -10.33
CA LYS A 13 19.04 -13.52 -10.83
C LYS A 13 17.65 -13.77 -10.20
N GLY A 14 16.92 -12.70 -9.87
CA GLY A 14 15.56 -12.77 -9.33
C GLY A 14 15.48 -12.89 -7.80
N LYS A 15 16.59 -12.82 -7.09
CA LYS A 15 16.59 -12.82 -5.61
C LYS A 15 16.20 -11.46 -5.02
N ASP A 16 16.57 -10.39 -5.69
CA ASP A 16 16.27 -9.01 -5.29
C ASP A 16 15.38 -8.34 -6.35
N ALA A 17 14.67 -7.30 -6.00
CA ALA A 17 13.84 -6.56 -6.94
C ALA A 17 13.76 -5.07 -6.60
N VAL A 18 13.60 -4.26 -7.63
CA VAL A 18 13.11 -2.88 -7.53
C VAL A 18 11.72 -2.83 -8.11
N ILE A 19 10.80 -2.15 -7.43
CA ILE A 19 9.43 -1.93 -7.92
C ILE A 19 9.18 -0.43 -7.99
N ILE A 20 8.77 0.04 -9.15
CA ILE A 20 8.37 1.42 -9.40
C ILE A 20 6.85 1.42 -9.56
N SER A 21 6.13 2.15 -8.70
CA SER A 21 4.67 2.10 -8.65
C SER A 21 4.04 3.49 -8.80
N PRO A 22 4.12 4.12 -9.98
CA PRO A 22 3.48 5.42 -10.20
C PRO A 22 1.95 5.30 -10.13
N TYR A 23 1.31 6.32 -9.56
CA TYR A 23 -0.12 6.43 -9.55
C TYR A 23 -0.60 7.87 -9.72
N VAL A 24 -1.82 7.98 -10.25
CA VAL A 24 -2.58 9.23 -10.37
C VAL A 24 -3.96 9.01 -9.81
N GLU A 25 -4.43 9.94 -9.00
CA GLU A 25 -5.76 9.85 -8.41
C GLU A 25 -6.47 11.21 -8.44
N LYS A 26 -7.80 11.14 -8.55
CA LYS A 26 -8.69 12.29 -8.47
C LYS A 26 -9.81 11.97 -7.50
N TRP A 27 -9.99 12.85 -6.51
CA TRP A 27 -11.11 12.82 -5.59
C TRP A 27 -11.99 14.04 -5.75
N MET A 28 -13.28 13.87 -5.54
CA MET A 28 -14.23 14.96 -5.45
C MET A 28 -14.83 14.95 -4.05
N VAL A 29 -14.72 16.05 -3.34
CA VAL A 29 -15.30 16.24 -2.03
C VAL A 29 -16.46 17.23 -2.17
N LYS A 30 -17.66 16.82 -1.78
CA LYS A 30 -18.83 17.70 -1.64
C LYS A 30 -18.90 18.17 -0.19
N SER A 31 -18.90 19.47 0.02
CA SER A 31 -19.13 20.04 1.35
C SER A 31 -20.61 20.36 1.53
N PRO A 32 -21.30 19.75 2.52
CA PRO A 32 -22.71 20.06 2.81
C PRO A 32 -22.95 21.51 3.24
N ALA A 33 -21.89 22.17 3.71
CA ALA A 33 -21.96 23.55 4.28
C ALA A 33 -21.78 24.67 3.24
N GLN A 34 -21.40 24.36 2.01
CA GLN A 34 -21.15 25.36 0.96
C GLN A 34 -21.98 25.04 -0.29
N ASN A 35 -23.25 25.39 -0.31
CA ASN A 35 -24.12 25.43 -1.49
C ASN A 35 -23.67 24.56 -2.66
N ASP A 36 -23.63 23.22 -2.47
CA ASP A 36 -23.35 22.20 -3.51
C ASP A 36 -22.05 22.36 -4.32
N SER A 37 -21.10 23.15 -3.88
CA SER A 37 -19.80 23.26 -4.56
C SER A 37 -18.96 22.01 -4.33
N SER A 38 -18.63 21.31 -5.41
CA SER A 38 -17.70 20.17 -5.38
C SER A 38 -16.28 20.66 -5.63
N GLN A 39 -15.35 20.34 -4.71
CA GLN A 39 -13.92 20.56 -4.92
C GLN A 39 -13.25 19.29 -5.43
N SER A 40 -12.38 19.44 -6.44
CA SER A 40 -11.57 18.34 -6.99
C SER A 40 -10.16 18.39 -6.41
N TYR A 41 -9.66 17.24 -5.98
CA TYR A 41 -8.30 17.04 -5.50
C TYR A 41 -7.58 16.07 -6.42
N TYR A 42 -6.34 16.36 -6.72
CA TYR A 42 -5.48 15.51 -7.56
C TYR A 42 -4.28 15.05 -6.76
N GLY A 43 -3.97 13.76 -6.82
CA GLY A 43 -2.79 13.14 -6.25
C GLY A 43 -1.93 12.53 -7.33
N LEU A 44 -0.62 12.79 -7.27
CA LEU A 44 0.40 12.12 -8.05
C LEU A 44 1.38 11.47 -7.09
N GLY A 45 1.69 10.20 -7.27
CA GLY A 45 2.62 9.52 -6.40
C GLY A 45 3.58 8.61 -7.16
N LEU A 46 4.78 8.47 -6.59
CA LEU A 46 5.84 7.61 -7.09
C LEU A 46 6.49 6.82 -5.94
N PRO A 47 5.88 5.72 -5.49
CA PRO A 47 6.52 4.78 -4.60
C PRO A 47 7.64 4.02 -5.32
N LEU A 48 8.82 3.99 -4.68
CA LEU A 48 10.00 3.26 -5.13
C LEU A 48 10.35 2.24 -4.06
N SER A 49 10.21 0.97 -4.37
CA SER A 49 10.49 -0.13 -3.44
C SER A 49 11.73 -0.90 -3.85
N PHE A 50 12.58 -1.22 -2.89
CA PHE A 50 13.67 -2.17 -3.03
C PHE A 50 13.41 -3.36 -2.13
N ILE A 51 13.43 -4.55 -2.70
CA ILE A 51 13.24 -5.82 -2.00
C ILE A 51 14.55 -6.59 -2.04
N LYS A 52 15.05 -6.98 -0.86
CA LYS A 52 16.24 -7.79 -0.70
C LYS A 52 15.90 -9.09 0.02
N THR A 53 16.19 -10.21 -0.63
CA THR A 53 16.09 -11.54 -0.02
C THR A 53 17.37 -11.87 0.72
N LEU A 54 17.27 -12.31 1.98
CA LEU A 54 18.41 -12.65 2.81
C LEU A 54 18.90 -14.07 2.52
N LYS A 55 20.11 -14.40 3.01
CA LYS A 55 20.85 -15.64 2.66
C LYS A 55 20.08 -16.95 2.86
N ASN A 56 19.17 -17.00 3.83
CA ASN A 56 18.38 -18.20 4.13
C ASN A 56 17.10 -18.35 3.30
N ASN A 57 16.81 -17.41 2.39
CA ASN A 57 15.58 -17.31 1.57
C ASN A 57 14.26 -17.32 2.37
N LYS A 58 14.32 -17.32 3.71
CA LYS A 58 13.14 -17.22 4.58
C LYS A 58 12.79 -15.78 4.94
N TRP A 59 13.78 -14.90 4.90
CA TRP A 59 13.62 -13.50 5.25
C TRP A 59 13.82 -12.62 4.03
N SER A 60 12.98 -11.63 3.90
CA SER A 60 13.20 -10.52 2.98
C SER A 60 12.88 -9.18 3.64
N ILE A 61 13.56 -8.15 3.19
CA ILE A 61 13.37 -6.77 3.62
C ILE A 61 12.91 -5.98 2.41
N GLN A 62 11.81 -5.27 2.54
CA GLN A 62 11.35 -4.27 1.58
C GLN A 62 11.51 -2.88 2.19
N SER A 63 12.24 -2.01 1.50
CA SER A 63 12.32 -0.58 1.81
C SER A 63 11.63 0.19 0.71
N THR A 64 10.69 1.05 1.05
CA THR A 64 9.92 1.85 0.09
C THR A 64 10.10 3.33 0.41
N LEU A 65 10.50 4.13 -0.56
CA LEU A 65 10.42 5.58 -0.55
C LEU A 65 9.13 5.99 -1.25
N ILE A 66 8.38 6.90 -0.64
CA ILE A 66 7.11 7.39 -1.17
C ILE A 66 7.25 8.89 -1.42
N LEU A 67 7.12 9.27 -2.67
CA LEU A 67 7.04 10.66 -3.09
C LEU A 67 5.63 10.93 -3.59
N ARG A 68 4.94 11.93 -3.02
CA ARG A 68 3.57 12.27 -3.38
C ARG A 68 3.39 13.78 -3.49
N VAL A 69 2.65 14.20 -4.49
CA VAL A 69 2.22 15.59 -4.66
C VAL A 69 0.70 15.63 -4.64
N ASN A 70 0.14 16.40 -3.73
CA ASN A 70 -1.29 16.68 -3.67
C ASN A 70 -1.55 18.14 -4.06
N THR A 71 -2.62 18.37 -4.82
CA THR A 71 -3.01 19.71 -5.26
C THR A 71 -4.52 19.79 -5.48
N GLU A 72 -5.12 20.93 -5.16
CA GLU A 72 -6.52 21.20 -5.48
C GLU A 72 -6.70 21.62 -6.94
N SER A 73 -5.67 22.25 -7.51
CA SER A 73 -5.62 22.68 -8.91
C SER A 73 -4.18 22.74 -9.38
N PHE A 74 -3.93 22.47 -10.66
CA PHE A 74 -2.59 22.52 -11.23
C PHE A 74 -1.95 23.92 -11.21
N ASN A 75 -2.74 24.95 -10.98
CA ASN A 75 -2.28 26.35 -10.88
C ASN A 75 -2.07 26.82 -9.43
N GLN A 76 -2.39 25.99 -8.43
CA GLN A 76 -2.24 26.34 -7.02
C GLN A 76 -0.97 25.74 -6.41
N LYS A 77 -0.69 26.15 -5.16
CA LYS A 77 0.45 25.69 -4.39
C LYS A 77 0.43 24.16 -4.26
N ARG A 78 1.45 23.50 -4.78
CA ARG A 78 1.61 22.05 -4.68
C ARG A 78 2.23 21.72 -3.33
N VAL A 79 1.71 20.69 -2.68
CA VAL A 79 2.26 20.16 -1.44
C VAL A 79 2.97 18.85 -1.75
N LEU A 80 4.30 18.88 -1.69
CA LEU A 80 5.11 17.67 -1.75
C LEU A 80 5.10 17.00 -0.38
N GLN A 81 4.69 15.76 -0.35
CA GLN A 81 4.73 14.89 0.83
C GLN A 81 5.74 13.78 0.57
N THR A 82 6.52 13.48 1.58
CA THR A 82 7.51 12.41 1.54
C THR A 82 7.21 11.39 2.63
N GLY A 83 7.41 10.14 2.30
CA GLY A 83 7.20 9.07 3.25
C GLY A 83 8.07 7.87 2.95
N GLY A 84 7.99 6.89 3.81
CA GLY A 84 8.71 5.65 3.64
C GLY A 84 8.07 4.50 4.39
N GLN A 85 8.47 3.29 4.00
CA GLN A 85 8.08 2.07 4.67
C GLN A 85 9.26 1.12 4.72
N ILE A 86 9.41 0.44 5.83
CA ILE A 86 10.27 -0.74 5.95
C ILE A 86 9.37 -1.89 6.34
N LEU A 87 9.43 -2.99 5.57
CA LEU A 87 8.65 -4.19 5.81
C LEU A 87 9.60 -5.40 5.84
N LEU A 88 9.60 -6.12 6.94
CA LEU A 88 10.29 -7.38 7.12
C LEU A 88 9.29 -8.51 6.89
N THR A 89 9.62 -9.42 5.99
CA THR A 89 8.80 -10.57 5.65
C THR A 89 9.51 -11.85 6.07
N TYR A 90 8.79 -12.73 6.75
CA TYR A 90 9.28 -14.04 7.17
C TYR A 90 8.40 -15.17 6.62
N LYS A 91 8.97 -16.01 5.76
CA LYS A 91 8.33 -17.21 5.22
C LYS A 91 8.46 -18.35 6.24
N ALA A 92 7.41 -18.54 7.04
CA ALA A 92 7.39 -19.58 8.07
C ALA A 92 7.25 -20.98 7.46
N SER A 93 6.43 -21.11 6.40
CA SER A 93 6.25 -22.32 5.61
C SER A 93 6.00 -21.99 4.14
N GLU A 94 5.79 -23.00 3.28
CA GLU A 94 5.37 -22.78 1.89
C GLU A 94 4.02 -22.04 1.80
N ASN A 95 3.15 -22.23 2.80
CA ASN A 95 1.78 -21.74 2.81
C ASN A 95 1.56 -20.58 3.77
N PHE A 96 2.58 -20.14 4.52
CA PHE A 96 2.38 -19.14 5.54
C PHE A 96 3.56 -18.17 5.67
N THR A 97 3.25 -16.89 5.57
CA THR A 97 4.20 -15.77 5.64
C THR A 97 3.71 -14.73 6.61
N TYR A 98 4.59 -14.23 7.47
CA TYR A 98 4.37 -13.07 8.32
C TYR A 98 5.03 -11.83 7.74
N GLN A 99 4.44 -10.67 8.03
CA GLN A 99 5.01 -9.38 7.68
C GLN A 99 4.96 -8.43 8.88
N PHE A 100 6.05 -7.73 9.13
CA PHE A 100 6.17 -6.73 10.18
C PHE A 100 6.85 -5.50 9.63
N GLY A 101 6.39 -4.32 10.00
CA GLY A 101 7.01 -3.12 9.49
C GLY A 101 6.59 -1.84 10.16
N LEU A 102 7.16 -0.78 9.64
CA LEU A 102 6.83 0.59 10.00
C LEU A 102 6.60 1.39 8.71
N TYR A 103 5.56 2.17 8.73
CA TYR A 103 5.26 3.19 7.74
C TYR A 103 5.40 4.55 8.39
N ALA A 104 6.04 5.49 7.72
CA ALA A 104 6.12 6.87 8.14
C ALA A 104 5.87 7.78 6.95
N ASN A 105 5.10 8.84 7.15
CA ASN A 105 4.80 9.81 6.11
C ASN A 105 4.67 11.22 6.72
N ASP A 106 5.16 12.21 5.99
CA ASP A 106 4.95 13.61 6.32
C ASP A 106 3.61 14.05 5.73
N GLU A 107 2.60 14.07 6.58
CA GLU A 107 1.25 14.49 6.22
C GLU A 107 1.04 15.99 6.51
N LEU A 108 -0.03 16.58 6.00
CA LEU A 108 -0.37 17.99 6.25
C LEU A 108 -0.50 18.36 7.73
N PHE A 109 -0.73 17.36 8.58
CA PHE A 109 -0.83 17.52 10.05
C PHE A 109 0.46 17.14 10.80
N GLY A 110 1.55 16.86 10.07
CA GLY A 110 2.87 16.49 10.59
C GLY A 110 3.21 15.03 10.39
N LEU A 111 4.34 14.61 10.99
CA LEU A 111 4.85 13.25 10.86
C LEU A 111 3.87 12.21 11.42
N PHE A 112 3.49 11.28 10.58
CA PHE A 112 2.62 10.16 10.90
C PHE A 112 3.41 8.85 10.85
N ILE A 113 3.45 8.11 11.95
CA ILE A 113 4.15 6.81 12.04
C ILE A 113 3.15 5.73 12.39
N LEU A 114 3.22 4.60 11.68
CA LEU A 114 2.27 3.51 11.78
C LEU A 114 2.98 2.16 11.78
N PRO A 115 2.85 1.34 12.85
CA PRO A 115 3.27 -0.06 12.80
C PRO A 115 2.39 -0.84 11.82
N ARG A 116 2.97 -1.78 11.10
CA ARG A 116 2.27 -2.64 10.15
C ARG A 116 2.51 -4.11 10.47
N ILE A 117 1.45 -4.89 10.43
CA ILE A 117 1.50 -6.34 10.64
C ILE A 117 0.70 -6.99 9.51
N GLY A 118 1.28 -7.96 8.86
CA GLY A 118 0.65 -8.66 7.75
C GLY A 118 0.78 -10.16 7.81
N ILE A 119 -0.08 -10.80 7.07
CA ILE A 119 -0.05 -12.23 6.83
C ILE A 119 -0.32 -12.50 5.36
N ASP A 120 0.23 -13.63 4.88
CA ASP A 120 -0.15 -14.25 3.64
C ASP A 120 -0.24 -15.76 3.91
N TRP A 121 -1.47 -16.28 3.92
CA TRP A 121 -1.80 -17.63 4.34
C TRP A 121 -2.63 -18.36 3.29
N ILE A 122 -2.03 -19.33 2.66
CA ILE A 122 -2.70 -20.30 1.80
C ILE A 122 -3.29 -21.37 2.72
N ILE A 123 -4.55 -21.23 3.12
CA ILE A 123 -5.21 -22.14 4.06
C ILE A 123 -5.38 -23.51 3.41
N ASN A 124 -5.76 -23.53 2.13
CA ASN A 124 -5.86 -24.72 1.30
C ASN A 124 -5.84 -24.35 -0.19
N ASN A 125 -5.96 -25.32 -1.09
CA ASN A 125 -5.91 -25.09 -2.55
C ASN A 125 -7.01 -24.18 -3.11
N ARG A 126 -7.98 -23.78 -2.27
CA ARG A 126 -9.10 -22.92 -2.67
C ARG A 126 -9.20 -21.65 -1.85
N THR A 127 -8.52 -21.57 -0.73
CA THR A 127 -8.76 -20.49 0.26
C THR A 127 -7.47 -19.82 0.62
N ASN A 128 -7.41 -18.49 0.43
CA ASN A 128 -6.30 -17.64 0.79
C ASN A 128 -6.78 -16.51 1.73
N LEU A 129 -5.96 -16.18 2.72
CA LEU A 129 -6.14 -15.03 3.58
C LEU A 129 -4.86 -14.20 3.56
N PHE A 130 -4.92 -12.97 3.09
CA PHE A 130 -3.74 -12.12 3.01
C PHE A 130 -4.07 -10.66 3.23
N GLY A 131 -3.10 -9.93 3.72
CA GLY A 131 -3.25 -8.48 3.93
C GLY A 131 -2.17 -7.90 4.81
N LEU A 132 -2.23 -6.58 4.96
CA LEU A 132 -1.29 -5.80 5.76
C LEU A 132 -2.05 -4.74 6.56
N LEU A 133 -2.13 -4.91 7.86
CA LEU A 133 -2.84 -4.04 8.80
C LEU A 133 -1.93 -2.94 9.35
N PRO A 134 -2.47 -1.75 9.63
CA PRO A 134 -3.74 -1.26 9.15
C PRO A 134 -3.67 -0.98 7.65
N GLY A 135 -4.74 -1.27 6.97
CA GLY A 135 -4.84 -1.19 5.52
C GLY A 135 -5.97 -2.08 5.08
N ASN A 136 -5.66 -3.24 4.55
CA ASN A 136 -6.68 -4.20 4.13
C ASN A 136 -6.35 -5.63 4.57
N LEU A 137 -7.40 -6.42 4.74
CA LEU A 137 -7.36 -7.86 4.89
C LEU A 137 -8.29 -8.46 3.84
N ASN A 138 -7.78 -9.40 3.06
CA ASN A 138 -8.47 -10.03 1.96
C ASN A 138 -8.65 -11.51 2.26
N PHE A 139 -9.86 -11.98 2.08
CA PHE A 139 -10.19 -13.40 2.07
C PHE A 139 -10.63 -13.77 0.66
N GLU A 140 -9.97 -14.74 0.05
CA GLU A 140 -10.32 -15.25 -1.27
C GLU A 140 -10.73 -16.71 -1.21
N TYR A 141 -11.77 -17.05 -1.95
CA TYR A 141 -12.23 -18.42 -2.14
C TYR A 141 -12.38 -18.74 -3.62
N ARG A 142 -11.65 -19.74 -4.09
CA ARG A 142 -11.73 -20.23 -5.46
C ARG A 142 -12.87 -21.24 -5.59
N MET A 143 -13.98 -20.81 -6.19
CA MET A 143 -15.15 -21.65 -6.42
C MET A 143 -14.90 -22.66 -7.55
N SER A 144 -14.20 -22.24 -8.61
CA SER A 144 -13.81 -23.09 -9.75
C SER A 144 -12.48 -22.61 -10.33
N ASN A 145 -12.02 -23.22 -11.42
CA ASN A 145 -10.80 -22.77 -12.11
C ASN A 145 -10.95 -21.37 -12.75
N TYR A 146 -12.18 -20.88 -12.91
CA TYR A 146 -12.47 -19.60 -13.56
C TYR A 146 -13.17 -18.60 -12.67
N PHE A 147 -13.67 -19.01 -11.49
CA PHE A 147 -14.44 -18.14 -10.60
C PHE A 147 -13.80 -18.07 -9.21
N TYR A 148 -13.57 -16.83 -8.78
CA TYR A 148 -13.11 -16.50 -7.45
C TYR A 148 -14.19 -15.65 -6.78
N SER A 149 -14.43 -15.87 -5.50
CA SER A 149 -15.23 -15.02 -4.64
C SER A 149 -14.35 -14.55 -3.50
N GLY A 150 -14.56 -13.36 -3.01
CA GLY A 150 -13.72 -12.83 -1.93
C GLY A 150 -14.40 -11.74 -1.16
N PHE A 151 -13.89 -11.52 0.04
CA PHE A 151 -14.25 -10.43 0.91
C PHE A 151 -13.00 -9.64 1.24
N MET A 152 -13.09 -8.31 1.14
CA MET A 152 -12.02 -7.38 1.49
C MET A 152 -12.52 -6.42 2.56
N GLN A 153 -11.81 -6.37 3.68
CA GLN A 153 -12.06 -5.40 4.74
C GLN A 153 -10.95 -4.35 4.74
N TYR A 154 -11.35 -3.09 4.69
CA TYR A 154 -10.45 -1.96 4.88
C TYR A 154 -10.47 -1.50 6.33
N PHE A 155 -9.28 -1.23 6.88
CA PHE A 155 -9.09 -0.67 8.20
C PHE A 155 -8.46 0.72 8.05
N PHE A 156 -9.16 1.74 8.59
CA PHE A 156 -8.69 3.12 8.56
C PHE A 156 -8.35 3.57 9.98
N ILE A 157 -7.25 4.29 10.12
CA ILE A 157 -6.92 4.97 11.36
C ILE A 157 -7.40 6.41 11.23
N ILE A 158 -8.38 6.79 12.06
CA ILE A 158 -8.86 8.16 12.16
C ILE A 158 -8.07 8.83 13.29
N LYS A 159 -7.28 9.84 12.95
CA LYS A 159 -6.57 10.66 13.93
C LYS A 159 -7.39 11.92 14.19
N TYR A 160 -7.84 12.10 15.41
CA TYR A 160 -8.39 13.38 15.85
C TYR A 160 -7.25 14.27 16.34
N LYS A 161 -7.24 15.53 15.87
CA LYS A 161 -6.39 16.56 16.45
C LYS A 161 -7.10 17.04 17.71
N ILE A 162 -6.50 16.80 18.87
CA ILE A 162 -6.93 17.36 20.15
C ILE A 162 -6.40 18.78 20.23
#